data_e31cfb636ff50f8543c88eabe0f2cfff
#
_entry.id   e31cfb636ff50f8543c88eabe0f2cfff
#
_cell.length_a   1.000
_cell.length_b   1.000
_cell.length_c   1.000
_cell.angle_alpha   90.00
_cell.angle_beta   90.00
_cell.angle_gamma   90.00
#
_symmetry.space_group_name_H-M   'P 1'
#
loop_
_entity.id
_entity.type
_entity.pdbx_description
1 polymer ?
#
loop_
_entity_poly.entity_id
_entity_poly.type
_entity_poly.pdbx_seq_one_letter_code
_entity_poly.pdbx_strand_id
1 'polypeptide(L)'
;MAVWKALKPKDTNNDKVFLVMGPWFHGQEIQDGSTLGAINFHSDTALEFRQNVLRPFLDHYLKDDAPASNVATVTAYETGTNKWQKLTAFPGTVKPTPLYLAADGKAGFMAPQAGGAAYDEYISDPAKPVPFRARPIQPVGYDPGMTWSKSSSSVTERSRWSASASTRCRDSV
;
A
#
# COMPACT_ATOMS: atom_id res chain seq x y z
N MET A 1 0.75 -3.41 -8.59
CA MET A 1 1.52 -4.69 -8.49
C MET A 1 1.24 -5.67 -9.65
N ALA A 2 0.01 -5.79 -10.15
CA ALA A 2 -0.30 -6.69 -11.29
C ALA A 2 0.53 -6.37 -12.54
N VAL A 3 0.60 -5.10 -12.94
CA VAL A 3 1.40 -4.64 -14.10
C VAL A 3 2.88 -4.97 -13.93
N TRP A 4 3.46 -4.70 -12.78
CA TRP A 4 4.84 -5.05 -12.47
C TRP A 4 5.11 -6.56 -12.64
N LYS A 5 4.26 -7.40 -12.04
CA LYS A 5 4.40 -8.86 -12.14
C LYS A 5 4.29 -9.39 -13.57
N ALA A 6 3.48 -8.73 -14.41
CA ALA A 6 3.31 -9.12 -15.81
C ALA A 6 4.46 -8.66 -16.71
N LEU A 7 5.04 -7.48 -16.44
CA LEU A 7 6.07 -6.88 -17.28
C LEU A 7 7.50 -7.29 -16.89
N LYS A 8 7.78 -7.42 -15.59
CA LYS A 8 9.15 -7.70 -15.12
C LYS A 8 9.78 -8.96 -15.71
N PRO A 9 9.07 -10.10 -15.87
CA PRO A 9 9.63 -11.28 -16.54
C PRO A 9 10.01 -11.08 -18.00
N LYS A 10 9.47 -10.03 -18.66
CA LYS A 10 9.76 -9.69 -20.06
C LYS A 10 10.97 -8.75 -20.19
N ASP A 11 11.40 -8.15 -19.13
CA ASP A 11 12.55 -7.25 -19.06
C ASP A 11 13.81 -8.05 -18.72
N THR A 12 14.32 -8.77 -19.72
CA THR A 12 15.45 -9.71 -19.57
C THR A 12 16.77 -9.02 -19.21
N ASN A 13 16.92 -7.76 -19.63
CA ASN A 13 18.13 -6.97 -19.35
C ASN A 13 18.04 -6.17 -18.04
N ASN A 14 16.88 -6.17 -17.38
CA ASN A 14 16.60 -5.36 -16.18
C ASN A 14 16.81 -3.84 -16.38
N ASP A 15 16.54 -3.35 -17.57
CA ASP A 15 16.82 -1.98 -17.98
C ASP A 15 15.56 -1.16 -18.38
N LYS A 16 14.36 -1.73 -18.30
CA LYS A 16 13.13 -1.09 -18.79
C LYS A 16 11.99 -1.06 -17.80
N VAL A 17 11.95 -1.97 -16.86
CA VAL A 17 10.83 -2.11 -15.91
C VAL A 17 11.32 -1.90 -14.49
N PHE A 18 10.97 -0.74 -13.92
CA PHE A 18 11.32 -0.34 -12.57
C PHE A 18 10.07 -0.22 -11.71
N LEU A 19 10.18 -0.52 -10.43
CA LEU A 19 9.10 -0.37 -9.46
C LEU A 19 9.47 0.67 -8.42
N VAL A 20 8.61 1.67 -8.27
CA VAL A 20 8.71 2.61 -7.16
C VAL A 20 7.46 2.52 -6.32
N MET A 21 7.65 2.41 -5.02
CA MET A 21 6.57 2.41 -4.03
C MET A 21 6.86 3.48 -2.99
N GLY A 22 6.10 4.57 -3.04
CA GLY A 22 6.17 5.66 -2.08
C GLY A 22 4.95 5.71 -1.17
N PRO A 23 5.04 6.42 -0.03
CA PRO A 23 3.99 6.49 0.97
C PRO A 23 2.98 7.60 0.65
N TRP A 24 2.40 7.58 -0.56
CA TRP A 24 1.60 8.67 -1.09
C TRP A 24 0.16 8.26 -1.37
N PHE A 25 -0.76 9.22 -1.28
CA PHE A 25 -2.05 9.12 -1.94
C PHE A 25 -1.89 9.46 -3.44
N HIS A 26 -2.94 9.19 -4.22
CA HIS A 26 -2.92 9.41 -5.67
C HIS A 26 -2.63 10.88 -6.02
N GLY A 27 -1.58 11.12 -6.78
CA GLY A 27 -1.12 12.46 -7.18
C GLY A 27 -0.19 13.17 -6.19
N GLN A 28 0.03 12.62 -4.99
CA GLN A 28 0.91 13.27 -4.02
C GLN A 28 2.39 13.21 -4.40
N GLU A 29 2.76 12.27 -5.26
CA GLU A 29 4.13 12.13 -5.77
C GLU A 29 4.65 13.37 -6.51
N ILE A 30 3.75 14.25 -6.97
CA ILE A 30 4.10 15.54 -7.59
C ILE A 30 3.91 16.74 -6.66
N GLN A 31 3.51 16.50 -5.42
CA GLN A 31 3.28 17.53 -4.40
C GLN A 31 4.24 17.38 -3.21
N ASP A 32 3.87 17.87 -2.04
CA ASP A 32 4.58 17.62 -0.78
C ASP A 32 4.26 16.24 -0.23
N GLY A 33 5.28 15.42 -0.06
CA GLY A 33 5.21 14.06 0.49
C GLY A 33 5.66 13.94 1.93
N SER A 34 5.66 15.02 2.70
CA SER A 34 6.13 15.00 4.10
C SER A 34 5.22 14.24 5.04
N THR A 35 3.93 14.12 4.68
CA THR A 35 2.93 13.46 5.52
C THR A 35 1.96 12.61 4.71
N LEU A 36 1.39 11.60 5.34
CA LEU A 36 0.22 10.89 4.85
C LEU A 36 -0.83 10.86 5.97
N GLY A 37 -1.74 11.80 5.95
CA GLY A 37 -2.68 12.03 7.03
C GLY A 37 -1.99 12.42 8.33
N ALA A 38 -2.17 11.60 9.37
CA ALA A 38 -1.53 11.81 10.68
C ALA A 38 -0.07 11.31 10.74
N ILE A 39 0.38 10.58 9.73
CA ILE A 39 1.74 10.04 9.67
C ILE A 39 2.68 11.10 9.13
N ASN A 40 3.72 11.44 9.88
CA ASN A 40 4.78 12.35 9.47
C ASN A 40 6.05 11.56 9.15
N PHE A 41 6.62 11.77 7.96
CA PHE A 41 7.83 11.09 7.50
C PHE A 41 9.12 11.85 7.81
N HIS A 42 9.01 13.08 8.35
CA HIS A 42 10.14 13.96 8.69
C HIS A 42 11.01 14.38 7.50
N SER A 43 10.57 14.13 6.28
CA SER A 43 11.18 14.57 5.03
C SER A 43 10.12 14.64 3.94
N ASP A 44 10.35 15.45 2.88
CA ASP A 44 9.50 15.43 1.69
C ASP A 44 9.87 14.23 0.80
N THR A 45 9.24 13.10 1.06
CA THR A 45 9.49 11.85 0.33
C THR A 45 9.17 11.95 -1.16
N ALA A 46 8.22 12.81 -1.55
CA ALA A 46 7.87 13.03 -2.94
C ALA A 46 8.93 13.88 -3.66
N LEU A 47 9.49 14.88 -3.01
CA LEU A 47 10.63 15.65 -3.55
C LEU A 47 11.86 14.74 -3.71
N GLU A 48 12.18 13.93 -2.72
CA GLU A 48 13.27 12.95 -2.77
C GLU A 48 13.09 11.98 -3.94
N PHE A 49 11.89 11.47 -4.16
CA PHE A 49 11.58 10.62 -5.31
C PHE A 49 11.81 11.35 -6.63
N ARG A 50 11.28 12.58 -6.78
CA ARG A 50 11.44 13.37 -8.02
C ARG A 50 12.90 13.65 -8.33
N GLN A 51 13.69 13.99 -7.32
CA GLN A 51 15.11 14.35 -7.50
C GLN A 51 16.01 13.14 -7.74
N ASN A 52 15.80 12.05 -6.97
CA ASN A 52 16.75 10.94 -6.92
C ASN A 52 16.35 9.72 -7.75
N VAL A 53 15.09 9.66 -8.20
CA VAL A 53 14.57 8.52 -8.99
C VAL A 53 13.98 8.99 -10.31
N LEU A 54 12.96 9.84 -10.27
CA LEU A 54 12.20 10.22 -11.47
C LEU A 54 13.07 11.00 -12.46
N ARG A 55 13.74 12.05 -11.99
CA ARG A 55 14.58 12.88 -12.86
C ARG A 55 15.75 12.10 -13.47
N PRO A 56 16.56 11.34 -12.72
CA PRO A 56 17.63 10.54 -13.32
C PRO A 56 17.12 9.48 -14.30
N PHE A 57 15.97 8.90 -14.04
CA PHE A 57 15.31 7.97 -14.95
C PHE A 57 14.94 8.67 -16.28
N LEU A 58 14.24 9.78 -16.20
CA LEU A 58 13.81 10.52 -17.39
C LEU A 58 15.00 11.10 -18.15
N ASP A 59 16.02 11.63 -17.47
CA ASP A 59 17.22 12.15 -18.10
C ASP A 59 17.92 11.04 -18.90
N HIS A 60 18.04 9.84 -18.35
CA HIS A 60 18.68 8.69 -19.03
C HIS A 60 17.95 8.24 -20.29
N TYR A 61 16.61 8.17 -20.26
CA TYR A 61 15.83 7.65 -21.38
C TYR A 61 15.39 8.70 -22.41
N LEU A 62 15.47 9.99 -22.08
CA LEU A 62 14.98 11.07 -22.93
C LEU A 62 16.07 12.03 -23.43
N LYS A 63 17.31 11.89 -22.96
CA LYS A 63 18.42 12.75 -23.39
C LYS A 63 19.57 11.90 -23.92
N ASP A 64 20.12 12.29 -25.06
CA ASP A 64 21.20 11.54 -25.72
C ASP A 64 22.51 11.53 -24.93
N ASP A 65 22.82 12.62 -24.23
CA ASP A 65 24.07 12.80 -23.48
C ASP A 65 23.95 12.59 -21.96
N ALA A 66 22.86 11.95 -21.51
CA ALA A 66 22.66 11.76 -20.08
C ALA A 66 23.54 10.63 -19.53
N PRO A 67 24.01 10.77 -18.27
CA PRO A 67 24.73 9.69 -17.60
C PRO A 67 23.83 8.46 -17.43
N ALA A 68 24.45 7.30 -17.26
CA ALA A 68 23.75 6.06 -16.98
C ALA A 68 22.85 6.23 -15.72
N SER A 69 21.65 5.73 -15.81
CA SER A 69 20.70 5.77 -14.68
C SER A 69 21.20 4.88 -13.54
N ASN A 70 21.28 5.43 -12.34
CA ASN A 70 21.57 4.69 -11.11
C ASN A 70 20.30 4.37 -10.31
N VAL A 71 19.18 4.24 -11.01
CA VAL A 71 17.88 3.88 -10.40
C VAL A 71 17.85 2.37 -10.16
N ALA A 72 17.58 1.98 -8.93
CA ALA A 72 17.45 0.56 -8.59
C ALA A 72 16.20 -0.07 -9.23
N THR A 73 16.27 -1.36 -9.55
CA THR A 73 15.13 -2.12 -10.10
C THR A 73 13.86 -1.96 -9.27
N VAL A 74 14.02 -1.88 -7.95
CA VAL A 74 12.93 -1.57 -7.01
C VAL A 74 13.41 -0.51 -6.03
N THR A 75 12.63 0.55 -5.89
CA THR A 75 12.83 1.58 -4.89
C THR A 75 11.55 1.67 -4.04
N ALA A 76 11.64 1.35 -2.76
CA ALA A 76 10.48 1.31 -1.87
C ALA A 76 10.74 2.13 -0.60
N TYR A 77 9.76 2.91 -0.20
CA TYR A 77 9.84 3.63 1.08
C TYR A 77 9.36 2.73 2.21
N GLU A 78 10.20 2.52 3.20
CA GLU A 78 9.89 1.74 4.40
C GLU A 78 9.33 2.67 5.48
N THR A 79 8.04 2.56 5.71
CA THR A 79 7.37 3.29 6.79
C THR A 79 7.78 2.73 8.14
N GLY A 80 7.90 3.60 9.15
CA GLY A 80 8.39 3.21 10.47
C GLY A 80 9.89 3.48 10.63
N THR A 81 10.74 3.04 9.71
CA THR A 81 12.15 3.46 9.66
C THR A 81 12.33 4.78 8.91
N ASN A 82 11.32 5.17 8.12
CA ASN A 82 11.31 6.37 7.28
C ASN A 82 12.52 6.47 6.35
N LYS A 83 12.80 5.37 5.63
CA LYS A 83 13.94 5.29 4.71
C LYS A 83 13.55 4.70 3.36
N TRP A 84 14.16 5.21 2.32
CA TRP A 84 14.13 4.61 1.00
C TRP A 84 15.04 3.37 0.96
N GLN A 85 14.47 2.25 0.53
CA GLN A 85 15.17 1.00 0.30
C GLN A 85 15.38 0.78 -1.21
N LYS A 86 16.61 0.44 -1.59
CA LYS A 86 16.95 0.02 -2.95
C LYS A 86 17.07 -1.49 -2.99
N LEU A 87 16.21 -2.14 -3.76
CA LEU A 87 16.10 -3.59 -3.80
C LEU A 87 16.30 -4.10 -5.23
N THR A 88 16.81 -5.30 -5.37
CA THR A 88 16.98 -5.97 -6.68
C THR A 88 15.72 -6.69 -7.15
N ALA A 89 14.82 -7.03 -6.24
CA ALA A 89 13.55 -7.72 -6.52
C ALA A 89 12.47 -7.38 -5.50
N PHE A 90 11.20 -7.58 -5.88
CA PHE A 90 10.05 -7.44 -4.97
C PHE A 90 8.94 -8.44 -5.31
N PRO A 91 8.40 -9.20 -4.33
CA PRO A 91 9.02 -9.34 -3.02
C PRO A 91 10.40 -9.98 -3.15
N GLY A 92 11.32 -9.63 -2.25
CA GLY A 92 12.64 -10.28 -2.22
C GLY A 92 12.53 -11.76 -1.86
N THR A 93 13.66 -12.39 -1.60
CA THR A 93 13.71 -13.78 -1.12
C THR A 93 13.26 -13.82 0.34
N VAL A 94 11.94 -13.82 0.54
CA VAL A 94 11.32 -13.90 1.87
C VAL A 94 10.58 -15.22 2.01
N LYS A 95 10.73 -15.88 3.15
CA LYS A 95 9.91 -17.03 3.50
C LYS A 95 8.59 -16.51 4.08
N PRO A 96 7.44 -16.76 3.43
CA PRO A 96 6.16 -16.32 3.95
C PRO A 96 5.84 -17.04 5.26
N THR A 97 5.37 -16.28 6.25
CA THR A 97 4.85 -16.83 7.49
C THR A 97 3.32 -16.71 7.46
N PRO A 98 2.58 -17.82 7.57
CA PRO A 98 1.13 -17.75 7.55
C PRO A 98 0.60 -17.06 8.81
N LEU A 99 -0.35 -16.17 8.63
CA LEU A 99 -1.16 -15.58 9.70
C LEU A 99 -2.57 -16.15 9.57
N TYR A 100 -2.96 -16.97 10.54
CA TYR A 100 -4.28 -17.60 10.58
C TYR A 100 -5.29 -16.70 11.26
N LEU A 101 -6.47 -16.60 10.67
CA LEU A 101 -7.62 -15.97 11.30
C LEU A 101 -8.35 -17.00 12.15
N ALA A 102 -8.76 -16.61 13.33
CA ALA A 102 -9.49 -17.45 14.28
C ALA A 102 -10.79 -16.75 14.70
N ALA A 103 -11.71 -17.49 15.30
CA ALA A 103 -12.96 -16.97 15.84
C ALA A 103 -12.74 -15.80 16.81
N ASP A 104 -13.76 -15.02 17.06
CA ASP A 104 -13.75 -13.83 17.93
C ASP A 104 -12.81 -12.71 17.44
N GLY A 105 -12.64 -12.57 16.13
CA GLY A 105 -11.79 -11.55 15.51
C GLY A 105 -10.31 -11.66 15.87
N LYS A 106 -9.83 -12.84 16.25
CA LYS A 106 -8.43 -13.10 16.61
C LYS A 106 -7.60 -13.49 15.39
N ALA A 107 -6.29 -13.27 15.48
CA ALA A 107 -5.33 -13.76 14.52
C ALA A 107 -4.08 -14.27 15.24
N GLY A 108 -3.42 -15.28 14.67
CA GLY A 108 -2.21 -15.87 15.26
C GLY A 108 -1.40 -16.66 14.26
N PHE A 109 -0.21 -17.10 14.67
CA PHE A 109 0.71 -17.88 13.82
C PHE A 109 0.53 -19.39 13.95
N MET A 110 -0.37 -19.85 14.81
CA MET A 110 -0.72 -21.27 14.94
C MET A 110 -1.97 -21.57 14.11
N ALA A 111 -1.92 -22.65 13.33
CA ALA A 111 -3.08 -23.09 12.57
C ALA A 111 -4.25 -23.42 13.52
N PRO A 112 -5.48 -23.01 13.19
CA PRO A 112 -6.66 -23.38 13.97
C PRO A 112 -6.85 -24.89 13.93
N GLN A 113 -7.37 -25.43 15.03
CA GLN A 113 -7.71 -26.87 15.09
C GLN A 113 -8.93 -27.14 14.22
N ALA A 114 -8.89 -28.29 13.51
CA ALA A 114 -10.02 -28.73 12.70
C ALA A 114 -11.24 -29.03 13.61
N GLY A 115 -12.44 -28.61 13.18
CA GLY A 115 -13.69 -28.85 13.88
C GLY A 115 -14.20 -27.76 14.80
N GLY A 116 -13.48 -26.62 14.90
CA GLY A 116 -13.99 -25.41 15.55
C GLY A 116 -14.90 -24.57 14.63
N ALA A 117 -15.59 -23.57 15.20
CA ALA A 117 -16.28 -22.57 14.39
C ALA A 117 -15.29 -21.86 13.45
N ALA A 118 -15.57 -21.93 12.15
CA ALA A 118 -14.68 -21.40 11.12
C ALA A 118 -15.02 -19.96 10.68
N TYR A 119 -16.00 -19.33 11.32
CA TYR A 119 -16.50 -18.02 10.92
C TYR A 119 -17.03 -17.23 12.12
N ASP A 120 -16.97 -15.91 12.00
CA ASP A 120 -17.65 -14.96 12.86
C ASP A 120 -18.89 -14.42 12.13
N GLU A 121 -19.99 -14.29 12.82
CA GLU A 121 -21.24 -13.74 12.27
C GLU A 121 -21.44 -12.31 12.71
N TYR A 122 -22.02 -11.50 11.83
CA TYR A 122 -22.51 -10.16 12.19
C TYR A 122 -23.82 -9.86 11.48
N ILE A 123 -24.61 -8.99 12.09
CA ILE A 123 -25.85 -8.51 11.47
C ILE A 123 -25.53 -7.24 10.66
N SER A 124 -25.72 -7.31 9.35
CA SER A 124 -25.68 -6.13 8.50
C SER A 124 -27.00 -5.37 8.62
N ASP A 125 -27.04 -4.34 9.45
CA ASP A 125 -28.22 -3.52 9.70
C ASP A 125 -28.19 -2.26 8.80
N PRO A 126 -29.07 -2.13 7.79
CA PRO A 126 -29.10 -0.93 6.95
C PRO A 126 -29.47 0.35 7.70
N ALA A 127 -30.14 0.23 8.85
CA ALA A 127 -30.47 1.39 9.69
C ALA A 127 -29.26 1.88 10.52
N LYS A 128 -28.22 1.04 10.66
CA LYS A 128 -26.98 1.33 11.37
C LYS A 128 -25.76 1.01 10.50
N PRO A 129 -25.61 1.65 9.34
CA PRO A 129 -24.49 1.37 8.45
C PRO A 129 -23.17 1.68 9.14
N VAL A 130 -22.13 0.90 8.80
CA VAL A 130 -20.75 1.18 9.26
C VAL A 130 -20.37 2.59 8.81
N PRO A 131 -19.97 3.49 9.72
CA PRO A 131 -19.53 4.82 9.34
C PRO A 131 -18.25 4.72 8.50
N PHE A 132 -18.34 5.15 7.24
CA PHE A 132 -17.18 5.14 6.34
C PHE A 132 -16.51 6.51 6.26
N ARG A 133 -17.29 7.59 6.32
CA ARG A 133 -16.78 8.97 6.19
C ARG A 133 -17.51 9.91 7.14
N ALA A 134 -16.80 10.93 7.60
CA ALA A 134 -17.41 12.03 8.33
C ALA A 134 -18.44 12.75 7.45
N ARG A 135 -19.54 13.21 8.04
CA ARG A 135 -20.55 14.01 7.34
C ARG A 135 -20.28 15.52 7.59
N PRO A 136 -20.59 16.39 6.61
CA PRO A 136 -21.12 16.10 5.27
C PRO A 136 -20.07 15.37 4.41
N ILE A 137 -20.55 14.44 3.58
CA ILE A 137 -19.67 13.72 2.66
C ILE A 137 -19.26 14.69 1.55
N GLN A 138 -17.95 14.95 1.50
CA GLN A 138 -17.37 15.71 0.41
C GLN A 138 -16.93 14.77 -0.72
N PRO A 139 -17.08 15.14 -1.99
CA PRO A 139 -16.62 14.32 -3.10
C PRO A 139 -15.13 14.01 -2.93
N VAL A 140 -14.74 12.82 -3.38
CA VAL A 140 -13.33 12.45 -3.47
C VAL A 140 -12.73 13.31 -4.58
N GLY A 141 -12.22 14.48 -4.22
CA GLY A 141 -11.44 15.33 -5.08
C GLY A 141 -9.95 15.15 -4.78
N TYR A 142 -9.13 15.66 -5.66
CA TYR A 142 -7.69 15.81 -5.44
C TYR A 142 -7.37 16.92 -4.43
N ASP A 143 -8.29 17.20 -3.51
CA ASP A 143 -8.08 18.19 -2.47
C ASP A 143 -7.10 17.63 -1.43
N PRO A 144 -5.93 18.25 -1.23
CA PRO A 144 -4.95 17.85 -0.23
C PRO A 144 -5.51 17.80 1.20
N GLY A 145 -6.61 18.53 1.47
CA GLY A 145 -7.31 18.49 2.76
C GLY A 145 -8.18 17.26 3.00
N MET A 146 -8.48 16.49 1.94
CA MET A 146 -9.40 15.35 1.95
C MET A 146 -8.67 14.04 1.65
N THR A 147 -7.56 13.81 2.31
CA THR A 147 -6.75 12.61 2.11
C THR A 147 -7.51 11.34 2.48
N TRP A 148 -7.23 10.25 1.78
CA TRP A 148 -7.68 8.88 2.11
C TRP A 148 -7.49 8.54 3.59
N SER A 149 -6.47 9.10 4.23
CA SER A 149 -6.19 8.93 5.65
C SER A 149 -7.22 9.58 6.56
N LYS A 150 -7.74 10.77 6.22
CA LYS A 150 -8.82 11.39 6.99
C LYS A 150 -10.13 10.60 6.84
N SER A 151 -10.41 10.06 5.66
CA SER A 151 -11.59 9.20 5.47
C SER A 151 -11.42 7.83 6.13
N SER A 152 -10.21 7.34 6.30
CA SER A 152 -9.94 6.05 6.93
C SER A 152 -9.87 6.11 8.46
N SER A 153 -9.51 7.25 9.03
CA SER A 153 -9.46 7.42 10.49
C SER A 153 -10.84 7.56 11.15
N SER A 154 -11.89 7.85 10.37
CA SER A 154 -13.27 7.93 10.88
C SER A 154 -13.98 6.59 10.97
N VAL A 155 -13.42 5.53 10.40
CA VAL A 155 -13.93 4.16 10.55
C VAL A 155 -13.30 3.57 11.79
N THR A 156 -14.10 3.25 12.80
CA THR A 156 -13.60 2.57 14.01
C THR A 156 -12.95 1.25 13.58
N GLU A 157 -11.76 0.94 14.11
CA GLU A 157 -11.01 -0.30 13.79
C GLU A 157 -11.88 -1.55 13.88
N ARG A 158 -12.81 -1.58 14.81
CA ARG A 158 -13.73 -2.69 15.04
C ARG A 158 -14.61 -3.02 13.82
N SER A 159 -15.08 -2.02 13.09
CA SER A 159 -15.93 -2.23 11.92
C SER A 159 -15.18 -2.70 10.66
N ARG A 160 -13.87 -2.45 10.59
CA ARG A 160 -13.01 -2.97 9.51
C ARG A 160 -12.79 -4.47 9.59
N TRP A 161 -12.63 -4.99 10.80
CA TRP A 161 -12.38 -6.41 11.02
C TRP A 161 -13.60 -7.27 10.70
N SER A 162 -14.79 -6.84 11.09
CA SER A 162 -16.03 -7.58 10.84
C SER A 162 -16.35 -7.70 9.33
N ALA A 163 -16.14 -6.65 8.54
CA ALA A 163 -16.39 -6.69 7.10
C ALA A 163 -15.39 -7.57 6.33
N SER A 164 -14.12 -7.60 6.75
CA SER A 164 -13.09 -8.39 6.06
C SER A 164 -13.12 -9.88 6.40
N ALA A 165 -13.56 -10.25 7.59
CA ALA A 165 -13.66 -11.64 8.01
C ALA A 165 -14.77 -12.40 7.27
N SER A 166 -15.95 -11.79 7.09
CA SER A 166 -17.10 -12.43 6.44
C SER A 166 -16.87 -12.72 4.95
N THR A 167 -16.10 -11.89 4.25
CA THR A 167 -15.88 -12.06 2.80
C THR A 167 -14.85 -13.15 2.49
N ARG A 168 -13.92 -13.42 3.38
CA ARG A 168 -12.85 -14.41 3.12
C ARG A 168 -13.19 -15.85 3.53
N CYS A 169 -14.16 -16.03 4.41
CA CYS A 169 -14.58 -17.39 4.79
C CYS A 169 -15.52 -18.07 3.78
N ARG A 170 -16.05 -17.33 2.77
CA ARG A 170 -16.90 -17.94 1.73
C ARG A 170 -16.13 -18.58 0.59
N ASP A 171 -14.88 -18.21 0.37
CA ASP A 171 -14.08 -18.66 -0.78
C ASP A 171 -13.17 -19.86 -0.45
N SER A 172 -13.32 -20.47 0.72
CA SER A 172 -12.49 -21.59 1.19
C SER A 172 -13.28 -22.89 1.46
N VAL A 173 -14.39 -23.09 0.73
CA VAL A 173 -15.10 -24.40 0.70
C VAL A 173 -14.98 -25.01 -0.67
#